data_08abefc2c87c6f98c211f45f92aa06ef
#
_entry.id   08abefc2c87c6f98c211f45f92aa06ef
#
_cell.length_a   1.000
_cell.length_b   1.000
_cell.length_c   1.000
_cell.angle_alpha   90.00
_cell.angle_beta   90.00
_cell.angle_gamma   90.00
#
_symmetry.space_group_name_H-M   'P 1'
#
loop_
_entity.id
_entity.type
_entity.pdbx_description
1 polymer ?
#
loop_
_entity_poly.entity_id
_entity_poly.type
_entity_poly.pdbx_seq_one_letter_code
_entity_poly.pdbx_strand_id
1 'polypeptide(L)'
;MSRKKNAADLDTPVCDASEEWAGIDASVWQGVSGRWAAPQHYMCSYMAMFPPELPHYFIERFTKPGDVVLDPFSGRGTAPVEAAAQGRFGIGNDLNPLAVALTRGKLSNPNPREVMSRLNQLEEAYDPSEWKHFSGAPKKIRMIFHIKTLRQLMYLRRELDWSSPGVDSFLVAVLMGALHGGSSGFLSLPMPNTFSMGWGYIERKIKEDPEKWSCPDRDTFEVLRVRVERQLGKGPLPGSGTAIYGDVRDLDQKIEHDTVQLLFTSPPYLKVIKYGLYNWIRLWFLTESGSHKEVDKVLDDTHALSEYLDFMREAMTATLPLLDRERGISCWAIGDVKGLNLAWEVWYHAARGIELKAEDGSIIRYKIIAILEDSIPEEQKVTKIWKTMVHRVVLVDENGEVAEVIGEYSEESEAKAAAKETKSSGGQAVEVISEATNDKSGKATPLDRILIVAPENASPEPLCDNDEVSWEPFISGSKQQSLRSFT
;
A
#
# COMPACT_ATOMS: atom_id res chain seq x y z
N MET A 1 18.86 -39.79 22.61
CA MET A 1 18.86 -38.46 23.28
C MET A 1 19.49 -37.46 22.28
N SER A 2 18.68 -36.81 21.50
CA SER A 2 19.10 -35.78 20.52
C SER A 2 18.96 -34.42 21.23
N ARG A 3 20.07 -33.72 21.42
CA ARG A 3 20.09 -32.36 21.94
C ARG A 3 19.47 -31.44 20.89
N LYS A 4 18.32 -30.84 21.19
CA LYS A 4 17.82 -29.66 20.46
C LYS A 4 18.89 -28.56 20.62
N LYS A 5 19.54 -28.15 19.55
CA LYS A 5 20.32 -26.92 19.51
C LYS A 5 19.35 -25.76 19.66
N ASN A 6 19.58 -24.92 20.65
CA ASN A 6 18.87 -23.65 20.84
C ASN A 6 19.18 -22.73 19.64
N ALA A 7 18.16 -22.07 19.12
CA ALA A 7 18.26 -21.11 18.01
C ALA A 7 19.06 -19.81 18.37
N ALA A 8 19.69 -19.78 19.54
CA ALA A 8 20.47 -18.64 20.04
C ALA A 8 21.98 -18.70 19.78
N ASP A 9 22.47 -19.82 19.16
CA ASP A 9 23.91 -20.03 18.89
C ASP A 9 24.25 -20.03 17.38
N LEU A 10 23.44 -19.38 16.57
CA LEU A 10 23.91 -18.96 15.25
C LEU A 10 24.61 -17.61 15.48
N ASP A 11 25.95 -17.65 15.50
CA ASP A 11 26.76 -16.47 15.24
C ASP A 11 26.12 -15.77 14.01
N THR A 12 25.32 -14.75 14.30
CA THR A 12 24.90 -13.80 13.27
C THR A 12 26.23 -13.16 12.85
N PRO A 13 26.76 -13.43 11.67
CA PRO A 13 27.88 -12.64 11.21
C PRO A 13 27.35 -11.22 11.26
N VAL A 14 27.91 -10.41 12.13
CA VAL A 14 27.77 -8.96 12.03
C VAL A 14 28.24 -8.69 10.60
N CYS A 15 27.30 -8.54 9.67
CA CYS A 15 27.62 -8.00 8.39
C CYS A 15 28.09 -6.59 8.74
N ASP A 16 29.39 -6.32 8.60
CA ASP A 16 29.97 -4.98 8.67
C ASP A 16 29.52 -4.08 7.50
N ALA A 17 28.39 -4.41 6.89
CA ALA A 17 27.59 -3.49 6.10
C ALA A 17 26.97 -2.51 7.10
N SER A 18 27.79 -1.61 7.54
CA SER A 18 27.53 -0.65 8.59
C SER A 18 26.37 0.26 8.17
N GLU A 19 25.62 0.71 9.17
CA GLU A 19 24.74 1.89 9.10
C GLU A 19 25.45 3.10 8.45
N GLU A 20 26.76 3.03 8.28
CA GLU A 20 27.65 4.04 7.69
C GLU A 20 27.75 3.96 6.15
N TRP A 21 27.25 2.88 5.49
CA TRP A 21 27.34 2.83 4.03
C TRP A 21 26.62 4.01 3.39
N ALA A 22 27.34 4.76 2.55
CA ALA A 22 26.84 5.95 1.86
C ALA A 22 26.35 7.07 2.80
N GLY A 23 26.70 7.04 4.09
CA GLY A 23 26.25 8.02 5.09
C GLY A 23 24.73 8.08 5.23
N ILE A 24 24.00 6.98 5.01
CA ILE A 24 22.53 6.95 5.11
C ILE A 24 22.12 7.18 6.57
N ASP A 25 21.23 8.14 6.79
CA ASP A 25 20.67 8.48 8.10
C ASP A 25 19.15 8.51 8.03
N ALA A 26 18.50 7.58 8.71
CA ALA A 26 17.05 7.46 8.78
C ALA A 26 16.36 8.71 9.37
N SER A 27 17.05 9.47 10.22
CA SER A 27 16.50 10.70 10.79
C SER A 27 16.17 11.75 9.73
N VAL A 28 16.82 11.70 8.57
CA VAL A 28 16.62 12.63 7.46
C VAL A 28 15.20 12.54 6.91
N TRP A 29 14.68 11.34 6.64
CA TRP A 29 13.29 11.18 6.16
C TRP A 29 12.26 11.11 7.28
N GLN A 30 12.63 10.64 8.47
CA GLN A 30 11.73 10.55 9.62
C GLN A 30 11.37 11.92 10.19
N GLY A 31 12.24 12.91 10.04
CA GLY A 31 12.03 14.30 10.51
C GLY A 31 11.10 15.12 9.61
N VAL A 32 10.76 14.64 8.42
CA VAL A 32 9.95 15.39 7.45
C VAL A 32 8.49 15.39 7.87
N SER A 33 7.88 16.54 7.92
CA SER A 33 6.48 16.70 8.31
C SER A 33 5.71 17.57 7.31
N GLY A 34 4.38 17.34 7.25
CA GLY A 34 3.49 18.13 6.40
C GLY A 34 3.22 17.51 5.03
N ARG A 35 2.57 18.31 4.16
CA ARG A 35 2.18 17.90 2.80
C ARG A 35 3.11 18.54 1.78
N TRP A 36 4.34 18.15 1.74
CA TRP A 36 5.34 18.62 0.79
C TRP A 36 5.31 17.84 -0.53
N ALA A 37 4.99 16.54 -0.49
CA ALA A 37 5.01 15.66 -1.64
C ALA A 37 3.95 16.01 -2.70
N ALA A 38 4.13 15.48 -3.90
CA ALA A 38 3.22 15.69 -5.02
C ALA A 38 1.77 15.30 -4.68
N PRO A 39 0.77 16.07 -5.14
CA PRO A 39 -0.64 15.86 -4.77
C PRO A 39 -1.18 14.49 -5.19
N GLN A 40 -0.57 13.84 -6.16
CA GLN A 40 -0.91 12.50 -6.62
C GLN A 40 -0.76 11.45 -5.50
N HIS A 41 0.14 11.65 -4.52
CA HIS A 41 0.24 10.79 -3.34
C HIS A 41 -1.03 10.78 -2.50
N TYR A 42 -1.81 11.86 -2.52
CA TYR A 42 -3.01 12.05 -1.69
C TYR A 42 -4.32 11.78 -2.43
N MET A 43 -4.28 11.28 -3.68
CA MET A 43 -5.48 11.00 -4.46
C MET A 43 -6.37 9.94 -3.82
N CYS A 44 -5.78 8.88 -3.32
CA CYS A 44 -6.49 7.77 -2.68
C CYS A 44 -5.67 7.22 -1.52
N SER A 45 -6.34 6.93 -0.41
CA SER A 45 -5.73 6.18 0.70
C SER A 45 -5.61 4.69 0.34
N TYR A 46 -4.53 4.07 0.79
CA TYR A 46 -4.25 2.65 0.59
C TYR A 46 -3.66 2.08 1.88
N MET A 47 -3.86 0.78 2.16
CA MET A 47 -3.28 0.15 3.34
C MET A 47 -1.85 -0.31 3.09
N ALA A 48 -1.06 -0.34 4.18
CA ALA A 48 0.32 -0.81 4.17
C ALA A 48 1.14 -0.15 3.05
N MET A 49 1.39 1.11 3.25
CA MET A 49 2.21 1.92 2.37
C MET A 49 3.30 2.59 3.18
N PHE A 50 4.47 2.67 2.63
CA PHE A 50 5.49 3.58 3.15
C PHE A 50 5.15 5.03 2.79
N PRO A 51 5.59 6.00 3.59
CA PRO A 51 5.41 7.42 3.31
C PRO A 51 6.28 7.84 2.11
N PRO A 52 5.91 8.88 1.35
CA PRO A 52 6.69 9.32 0.18
C PRO A 52 8.10 9.79 0.53
N GLU A 53 8.35 10.22 1.76
CA GLU A 53 9.65 10.64 2.27
C GLU A 53 10.72 9.57 2.12
N LEU A 54 10.35 8.33 2.35
CA LEU A 54 11.28 7.21 2.29
C LEU A 54 11.82 6.97 0.88
N PRO A 55 11.00 6.69 -0.17
CA PRO A 55 11.54 6.56 -1.53
C PRO A 55 12.13 7.87 -2.06
N HIS A 56 11.62 9.04 -1.64
CA HIS A 56 12.16 10.35 -2.04
C HIS A 56 13.65 10.43 -1.78
N TYR A 57 14.07 10.12 -0.55
CA TYR A 57 15.46 10.14 -0.13
C TYR A 57 16.36 9.26 -1.01
N PHE A 58 15.95 8.00 -1.26
CA PHE A 58 16.74 7.08 -2.07
C PHE A 58 16.77 7.47 -3.55
N ILE A 59 15.65 7.97 -4.09
CA ILE A 59 15.57 8.43 -5.48
C ILE A 59 16.51 9.60 -5.70
N GLU A 60 16.51 10.60 -4.83
CA GLU A 60 17.37 11.78 -4.99
C GLU A 60 18.84 11.43 -4.86
N ARG A 61 19.19 10.57 -3.92
CA ARG A 61 20.59 10.21 -3.67
C ARG A 61 21.20 9.24 -4.66
N PHE A 62 20.42 8.34 -5.25
CA PHE A 62 20.99 7.25 -6.07
C PHE A 62 20.56 7.30 -7.54
N THR A 63 19.77 8.30 -7.94
CA THR A 63 19.34 8.47 -9.33
C THR A 63 19.43 9.92 -9.77
N LYS A 64 19.53 10.13 -11.07
CA LYS A 64 19.46 11.46 -11.71
C LYS A 64 18.19 11.58 -12.59
N PRO A 65 17.77 12.79 -12.95
CA PRO A 65 16.67 12.97 -13.90
C PRO A 65 16.84 12.12 -15.18
N GLY A 66 15.79 11.42 -15.57
CA GLY A 66 15.77 10.47 -16.70
C GLY A 66 16.08 9.02 -16.33
N ASP A 67 16.66 8.74 -15.16
CA ASP A 67 16.88 7.36 -14.69
C ASP A 67 15.54 6.64 -14.42
N VAL A 68 15.59 5.30 -14.44
CA VAL A 68 14.42 4.43 -14.21
C VAL A 68 14.38 3.98 -12.75
N VAL A 69 13.21 4.13 -12.14
CA VAL A 69 12.91 3.66 -10.79
C VAL A 69 11.78 2.64 -10.86
N LEU A 70 12.02 1.43 -10.34
CA LEU A 70 11.08 0.31 -10.34
C LEU A 70 10.56 0.03 -8.93
N ASP A 71 9.23 -0.15 -8.81
CA ASP A 71 8.58 -0.75 -7.65
C ASP A 71 7.76 -1.97 -8.08
N PRO A 72 8.26 -3.20 -7.89
CA PRO A 72 7.61 -4.43 -8.31
C PRO A 72 6.36 -4.80 -7.49
N PHE A 73 6.09 -4.11 -6.37
CA PHE A 73 4.92 -4.25 -5.50
C PHE A 73 4.31 -2.89 -5.20
N SER A 74 3.98 -2.14 -6.23
CA SER A 74 3.80 -0.69 -6.17
C SER A 74 2.65 -0.21 -5.28
N GLY A 75 1.70 -1.07 -4.92
CA GLY A 75 0.55 -0.67 -4.13
C GLY A 75 -0.14 0.56 -4.73
N ARG A 76 -0.21 1.65 -3.98
CA ARG A 76 -0.77 2.92 -4.50
C ARG A 76 0.18 3.71 -5.40
N GLY A 77 1.36 3.18 -5.72
CA GLY A 77 2.35 3.82 -6.58
C GLY A 77 3.20 4.88 -5.90
N THR A 78 3.61 4.68 -4.64
CA THR A 78 4.37 5.71 -3.90
C THR A 78 5.73 5.95 -4.55
N ALA A 79 6.55 4.91 -4.75
CA ALA A 79 7.89 5.07 -5.35
C ALA A 79 7.84 5.52 -6.82
N PRO A 80 7.02 4.94 -7.72
CA PRO A 80 6.98 5.41 -9.11
C PRO A 80 6.41 6.82 -9.28
N VAL A 81 5.46 7.25 -8.45
CA VAL A 81 4.95 8.63 -8.46
C VAL A 81 6.02 9.60 -7.95
N GLU A 82 6.77 9.22 -6.91
CA GLU A 82 7.86 10.04 -6.38
C GLU A 82 9.00 10.16 -7.39
N ALA A 83 9.34 9.08 -8.09
CA ALA A 83 10.29 9.12 -9.21
C ALA A 83 9.85 10.12 -10.30
N ALA A 84 8.59 10.08 -10.71
CA ALA A 84 8.06 11.02 -11.68
C ALA A 84 8.02 12.47 -11.13
N ALA A 85 7.76 12.67 -9.83
CA ALA A 85 7.81 13.97 -9.18
C ALA A 85 9.20 14.61 -9.21
N GLN A 86 10.24 13.79 -9.22
CA GLN A 86 11.64 14.20 -9.30
C GLN A 86 12.23 14.13 -10.72
N GLY A 87 11.42 13.98 -11.77
CA GLY A 87 11.87 13.98 -13.16
C GLY A 87 12.50 12.67 -13.66
N ARG A 88 12.24 11.55 -12.98
CA ARG A 88 12.67 10.19 -13.35
C ARG A 88 11.53 9.48 -14.08
N PHE A 89 11.82 8.28 -14.60
CA PHE A 89 10.82 7.38 -15.15
C PHE A 89 10.42 6.33 -14.10
N GLY A 90 9.19 6.42 -13.57
CA GLY A 90 8.70 5.51 -12.55
C GLY A 90 7.95 4.31 -13.14
N ILE A 91 8.36 3.09 -12.81
CA ILE A 91 7.67 1.86 -13.18
C ILE A 91 7.07 1.24 -11.91
N GLY A 92 5.74 1.06 -11.90
CA GLY A 92 5.07 0.30 -10.85
C GLY A 92 4.52 -1.00 -11.41
N ASN A 93 4.68 -2.12 -10.70
CA ASN A 93 3.99 -3.36 -10.99
C ASN A 93 3.16 -3.79 -9.79
N ASP A 94 2.02 -4.40 -10.02
CA ASP A 94 1.24 -5.03 -8.95
C ASP A 94 0.28 -6.08 -9.53
N LEU A 95 -0.04 -7.07 -8.72
CA LEU A 95 -1.04 -8.09 -9.03
C LEU A 95 -2.46 -7.66 -8.63
N ASN A 96 -2.56 -6.61 -7.80
CA ASN A 96 -3.83 -6.03 -7.37
C ASN A 96 -4.33 -5.00 -8.40
N PRO A 97 -5.50 -5.21 -9.05
CA PRO A 97 -6.03 -4.27 -10.04
C PRO A 97 -6.25 -2.86 -9.48
N LEU A 98 -6.54 -2.71 -8.20
CA LEU A 98 -6.64 -1.39 -7.56
C LEU A 98 -5.29 -0.67 -7.52
N ALA A 99 -4.23 -1.37 -7.16
CA ALA A 99 -2.88 -0.82 -7.13
C ALA A 99 -2.47 -0.30 -8.51
N VAL A 100 -2.70 -1.12 -9.54
CA VAL A 100 -2.39 -0.76 -10.93
C VAL A 100 -3.23 0.43 -11.41
N ALA A 101 -4.54 0.44 -11.14
CA ALA A 101 -5.42 1.54 -11.52
C ALA A 101 -5.00 2.86 -10.86
N LEU A 102 -4.62 2.82 -9.58
CA LEU A 102 -4.14 4.00 -8.86
C LEU A 102 -2.80 4.50 -9.40
N THR A 103 -1.84 3.61 -9.57
CA THR A 103 -0.50 3.96 -10.08
C THR A 103 -0.57 4.51 -11.49
N ARG A 104 -1.30 3.83 -12.37
CA ARG A 104 -1.51 4.25 -13.77
C ARG A 104 -2.17 5.61 -13.86
N GLY A 105 -3.28 5.82 -13.15
CA GLY A 105 -4.00 7.09 -13.16
C GLY A 105 -3.18 8.26 -12.62
N LYS A 106 -2.36 8.04 -11.59
CA LYS A 106 -1.46 9.07 -11.04
C LYS A 106 -0.32 9.44 -11.99
N LEU A 107 0.22 8.45 -12.72
CA LEU A 107 1.30 8.65 -13.68
C LEU A 107 0.82 9.11 -15.06
N SER A 108 -0.48 9.07 -15.36
CA SER A 108 -1.05 9.42 -16.67
C SER A 108 -0.81 10.87 -17.06
N ASN A 109 -0.67 11.77 -16.10
CA ASN A 109 -0.32 13.19 -16.31
C ASN A 109 -1.13 13.88 -17.43
N PRO A 110 -2.49 13.73 -17.48
CA PRO A 110 -3.30 14.13 -18.61
C PRO A 110 -3.43 15.65 -18.71
N ASN A 111 -3.72 16.15 -19.92
CA ASN A 111 -4.02 17.55 -20.15
C ASN A 111 -5.30 17.97 -19.38
N PRO A 112 -5.25 19.02 -18.52
CA PRO A 112 -6.40 19.46 -17.73
C PRO A 112 -7.67 19.75 -18.55
N ARG A 113 -7.53 20.32 -19.77
CA ARG A 113 -8.67 20.61 -20.63
C ARG A 113 -9.34 19.34 -21.14
N GLU A 114 -8.56 18.32 -21.48
CA GLU A 114 -9.07 17.03 -21.93
C GLU A 114 -9.82 16.31 -20.81
N VAL A 115 -9.30 16.35 -19.58
CA VAL A 115 -9.97 15.79 -18.41
C VAL A 115 -11.32 16.43 -18.18
N MET A 116 -11.37 17.77 -18.18
CA MET A 116 -12.64 18.50 -17.98
C MET A 116 -13.62 18.29 -19.13
N SER A 117 -13.14 18.23 -20.38
CA SER A 117 -13.97 17.90 -21.54
C SER A 117 -14.57 16.51 -21.44
N ARG A 118 -13.75 15.50 -21.07
CA ARG A 118 -14.24 14.12 -20.88
C ARG A 118 -15.26 14.02 -19.75
N LEU A 119 -15.02 14.71 -18.64
CA LEU A 119 -15.97 14.72 -17.51
C LEU A 119 -17.31 15.34 -17.93
N ASN A 120 -17.31 16.45 -18.68
CA ASN A 120 -18.52 17.07 -19.22
C ASN A 120 -19.27 16.14 -20.17
N GLN A 121 -18.55 15.48 -21.11
CA GLN A 121 -19.13 14.50 -22.03
C GLN A 121 -19.81 13.34 -21.29
N LEU A 122 -19.17 12.83 -20.24
CA LEU A 122 -19.73 11.76 -19.41
C LEU A 122 -21.00 12.23 -18.68
N GLU A 123 -21.01 13.44 -18.15
CA GLU A 123 -22.17 14.01 -17.46
C GLU A 123 -23.33 14.28 -18.41
N GLU A 124 -23.07 14.89 -19.57
CA GLU A 124 -24.08 15.17 -20.61
C GLU A 124 -24.69 13.90 -21.22
N ALA A 125 -23.91 12.84 -21.38
CA ALA A 125 -24.36 11.56 -21.92
C ALA A 125 -25.07 10.67 -20.90
N TYR A 126 -25.06 11.04 -19.61
CA TYR A 126 -25.70 10.26 -18.56
C TYR A 126 -27.23 10.38 -18.62
N ASP A 127 -27.93 9.30 -18.96
CA ASP A 127 -29.40 9.21 -18.84
C ASP A 127 -29.79 8.35 -17.65
N PRO A 128 -30.35 8.94 -16.55
CA PRO A 128 -30.79 8.19 -15.40
C PRO A 128 -31.90 7.18 -15.69
N SER A 129 -32.60 7.29 -16.83
CA SER A 129 -33.68 6.36 -17.20
C SER A 129 -33.15 4.99 -17.61
N GLU A 130 -31.94 4.92 -18.18
CA GLU A 130 -31.27 3.66 -18.52
C GLU A 130 -30.87 2.83 -17.28
N TRP A 131 -30.67 3.49 -16.16
CA TRP A 131 -30.14 2.90 -14.92
C TRP A 131 -31.20 2.62 -13.86
N LYS A 132 -32.45 2.40 -14.27
CA LYS A 132 -33.56 2.08 -13.35
C LYS A 132 -33.39 0.71 -12.67
N HIS A 133 -32.68 -0.21 -13.31
CA HIS A 133 -32.47 -1.57 -12.81
C HIS A 133 -31.03 -1.81 -12.36
N PHE A 134 -30.85 -2.23 -11.11
CA PHE A 134 -29.53 -2.47 -10.49
C PHE A 134 -29.00 -3.91 -10.70
N SER A 135 -29.29 -4.54 -11.82
CA SER A 135 -28.93 -5.95 -12.04
C SER A 135 -27.44 -6.29 -11.87
N GLY A 136 -26.55 -5.29 -12.00
CA GLY A 136 -25.10 -5.48 -11.84
C GLY A 136 -24.50 -5.06 -10.47
N ALA A 137 -25.31 -4.53 -9.52
CA ALA A 137 -24.80 -4.11 -8.23
C ALA A 137 -25.14 -5.11 -7.11
N PRO A 138 -24.15 -5.73 -6.42
CA PRO A 138 -24.38 -6.61 -5.28
C PRO A 138 -25.16 -5.91 -4.15
N LYS A 139 -25.94 -6.69 -3.35
CA LYS A 139 -26.71 -6.16 -2.22
C LYS A 139 -25.87 -5.25 -1.31
N LYS A 140 -24.65 -5.66 -0.99
CA LYS A 140 -23.73 -4.89 -0.14
C LYS A 140 -23.44 -3.49 -0.70
N ILE A 141 -23.24 -3.37 -2.00
CA ILE A 141 -23.01 -2.10 -2.70
C ILE A 141 -24.28 -1.24 -2.69
N ARG A 142 -25.44 -1.83 -2.96
CA ARG A 142 -26.72 -1.11 -2.94
C ARG A 142 -27.08 -0.52 -1.58
N MET A 143 -26.54 -1.08 -0.50
CA MET A 143 -26.80 -0.62 0.86
C MET A 143 -25.89 0.50 1.34
N ILE A 144 -24.79 0.77 0.64
CA ILE A 144 -23.79 1.78 1.06
C ILE A 144 -23.79 3.05 0.22
N PHE A 145 -24.52 3.07 -0.89
CA PHE A 145 -24.66 4.27 -1.73
C PHE A 145 -26.13 4.66 -1.88
N HIS A 146 -26.39 5.97 -1.92
CA HIS A 146 -27.69 6.50 -2.32
C HIS A 146 -28.01 6.07 -3.75
N ILE A 147 -29.30 5.90 -4.07
CA ILE A 147 -29.75 5.36 -5.36
C ILE A 147 -29.26 6.21 -6.56
N LYS A 148 -29.29 7.54 -6.45
CA LYS A 148 -28.79 8.46 -7.47
C LYS A 148 -27.29 8.23 -7.69
N THR A 149 -26.51 8.27 -6.61
CA THR A 149 -25.06 8.06 -6.61
C THR A 149 -24.68 6.71 -7.24
N LEU A 150 -25.39 5.64 -6.83
CA LEU A 150 -25.13 4.30 -7.36
C LEU A 150 -25.39 4.19 -8.87
N ARG A 151 -26.44 4.83 -9.39
CA ARG A 151 -26.73 4.85 -10.83
C ARG A 151 -25.60 5.51 -11.61
N GLN A 152 -25.12 6.67 -11.15
CA GLN A 152 -23.98 7.36 -11.75
C GLN A 152 -22.70 6.54 -11.68
N LEU A 153 -22.43 5.86 -10.54
CA LEU A 153 -21.28 4.97 -10.39
C LEU A 153 -21.34 3.78 -11.35
N MET A 154 -22.50 3.18 -11.55
CA MET A 154 -22.67 2.08 -12.50
C MET A 154 -22.46 2.52 -13.95
N TYR A 155 -22.95 3.71 -14.29
CA TYR A 155 -22.68 4.32 -15.59
C TYR A 155 -21.18 4.57 -15.78
N LEU A 156 -20.53 5.26 -14.86
CA LEU A 156 -19.08 5.53 -14.93
C LEU A 156 -18.23 4.24 -14.96
N ARG A 157 -18.66 3.18 -14.26
CA ARG A 157 -18.02 1.87 -14.31
C ARG A 157 -18.05 1.25 -15.71
N ARG A 158 -19.11 1.50 -16.49
CA ARG A 158 -19.24 1.04 -17.89
C ARG A 158 -18.42 1.89 -18.86
N GLU A 159 -18.38 3.22 -18.66
CA GLU A 159 -17.87 4.17 -19.63
C GLU A 159 -16.37 4.49 -19.48
N LEU A 160 -15.80 4.26 -18.27
CA LEU A 160 -14.40 4.58 -18.01
C LEU A 160 -13.49 3.37 -18.23
N ASP A 161 -12.53 3.53 -19.13
CA ASP A 161 -11.48 2.53 -19.36
C ASP A 161 -10.19 2.91 -18.60
N TRP A 162 -9.87 2.14 -17.54
CA TRP A 162 -8.64 2.29 -16.78
C TRP A 162 -7.51 1.36 -17.24
N SER A 163 -7.73 0.54 -18.25
CA SER A 163 -6.76 -0.45 -18.74
C SER A 163 -5.54 0.17 -19.40
N SER A 164 -5.68 1.41 -19.91
CA SER A 164 -4.63 2.16 -20.58
C SER A 164 -4.35 3.50 -19.88
N PRO A 165 -3.11 4.03 -19.94
CA PRO A 165 -2.79 5.37 -19.43
C PRO A 165 -3.61 6.44 -20.19
N GLY A 166 -4.07 7.47 -19.48
CA GLY A 166 -4.79 8.58 -20.09
C GLY A 166 -5.82 9.23 -19.18
N VAL A 167 -6.76 9.93 -19.79
CA VAL A 167 -7.81 10.68 -19.07
C VAL A 167 -8.69 9.77 -18.23
N ASP A 168 -9.15 8.65 -18.79
CA ASP A 168 -10.08 7.75 -18.08
C ASP A 168 -9.40 7.08 -16.89
N SER A 169 -8.15 6.63 -16.99
CA SER A 169 -7.40 6.07 -15.85
C SER A 169 -7.15 7.12 -14.77
N PHE A 170 -6.90 8.38 -15.12
CA PHE A 170 -6.81 9.48 -14.16
C PHE A 170 -8.15 9.69 -13.44
N LEU A 171 -9.27 9.78 -14.16
CA LEU A 171 -10.61 9.93 -13.58
C LEU A 171 -10.94 8.77 -12.64
N VAL A 172 -10.60 7.54 -13.03
CA VAL A 172 -10.80 6.36 -12.17
C VAL A 172 -9.96 6.46 -10.90
N ALA A 173 -8.68 6.85 -10.96
CA ALA A 173 -7.85 6.99 -9.76
C ALA A 173 -8.42 8.05 -8.78
N VAL A 174 -8.92 9.17 -9.30
CA VAL A 174 -9.60 10.20 -8.49
C VAL A 174 -10.89 9.65 -7.89
N LEU A 175 -11.69 8.93 -8.67
CA LEU A 175 -12.95 8.31 -8.23
C LEU A 175 -12.72 7.26 -7.14
N MET A 176 -11.68 6.42 -7.25
CA MET A 176 -11.32 5.45 -6.20
C MET A 176 -11.09 6.13 -4.85
N GLY A 177 -10.49 7.32 -4.87
CA GLY A 177 -10.31 8.15 -3.67
C GLY A 177 -11.60 8.78 -3.14
N ALA A 178 -12.68 8.83 -3.95
CA ALA A 178 -13.96 9.41 -3.59
C ALA A 178 -15.00 8.40 -3.08
N LEU A 179 -14.83 7.10 -3.37
CA LEU A 179 -15.86 6.10 -3.14
C LEU A 179 -16.31 5.98 -1.70
N HIS A 180 -15.39 5.96 -0.72
CA HIS A 180 -15.74 5.86 0.69
C HIS A 180 -14.76 6.58 1.61
N GLY A 181 -15.27 7.06 2.74
CA GLY A 181 -14.53 7.76 3.78
C GLY A 181 -15.45 8.43 4.80
N GLY A 182 -14.86 9.14 5.78
CA GLY A 182 -15.58 9.68 6.93
C GLY A 182 -16.15 11.10 6.78
N SER A 183 -15.88 11.81 5.68
CA SER A 183 -16.28 13.21 5.51
C SER A 183 -17.34 13.40 4.41
N SER A 184 -17.84 14.64 4.31
CA SER A 184 -18.83 15.02 3.30
C SER A 184 -18.35 14.94 1.85
N GLY A 185 -17.06 14.82 1.60
CA GLY A 185 -16.47 14.67 0.25
C GLY A 185 -16.42 13.24 -0.28
N PHE A 186 -17.08 12.26 0.37
CA PHE A 186 -17.12 10.86 -0.09
C PHE A 186 -18.52 10.43 -0.48
N LEU A 187 -18.63 9.46 -1.38
CA LEU A 187 -19.87 9.07 -2.04
C LEU A 187 -20.72 8.07 -1.24
N SER A 188 -20.09 7.23 -0.41
CA SER A 188 -20.77 6.22 0.39
C SER A 188 -21.37 6.81 1.68
N LEU A 189 -22.13 5.98 2.39
CA LEU A 189 -22.42 6.22 3.81
C LEU A 189 -21.13 6.47 4.59
N PRO A 190 -21.18 7.18 5.74
CA PRO A 190 -19.99 7.56 6.49
C PRO A 190 -19.18 6.33 6.95
N MET A 191 -17.91 6.27 6.53
CA MET A 191 -16.96 5.24 6.98
C MET A 191 -15.73 5.94 7.58
N PRO A 192 -15.50 5.85 8.89
CA PRO A 192 -14.44 6.62 9.55
C PRO A 192 -13.01 6.20 9.16
N ASN A 193 -12.87 5.04 8.51
CA ASN A 193 -11.56 4.51 8.11
C ASN A 193 -11.25 4.79 6.64
N THR A 194 -9.97 4.81 6.32
CA THR A 194 -9.44 5.00 4.96
C THR A 194 -9.50 3.72 4.11
N PHE A 195 -9.84 2.58 4.72
CA PHE A 195 -10.06 1.30 4.08
C PHE A 195 -11.53 0.88 4.16
N SER A 196 -11.96 -0.02 3.29
CA SER A 196 -13.33 -0.54 3.29
C SER A 196 -13.58 -1.37 4.54
N MET A 197 -14.54 -0.94 5.34
CA MET A 197 -14.92 -1.68 6.55
C MET A 197 -15.59 -3.00 6.19
N GLY A 198 -15.41 -4.01 7.02
CA GLY A 198 -16.04 -5.32 6.81
C GLY A 198 -17.56 -5.22 6.78
N TRP A 199 -18.18 -5.99 5.86
CA TRP A 199 -19.63 -5.93 5.64
C TRP A 199 -20.46 -6.16 6.91
N GLY A 200 -20.11 -7.18 7.71
CA GLY A 200 -20.84 -7.48 8.94
C GLY A 200 -20.83 -6.33 9.95
N TYR A 201 -19.72 -5.57 10.01
CA TYR A 201 -19.66 -4.37 10.83
C TYR A 201 -20.60 -3.28 10.30
N ILE A 202 -20.56 -2.99 9.00
CA ILE A 202 -21.41 -1.98 8.36
C ILE A 202 -22.89 -2.32 8.57
N GLU A 203 -23.28 -3.58 8.33
CA GLU A 203 -24.66 -4.03 8.49
C GLU A 203 -25.14 -3.89 9.94
N ARG A 204 -24.30 -4.20 10.92
CA ARG A 204 -24.61 -4.00 12.32
C ARG A 204 -24.80 -2.52 12.64
N LYS A 205 -23.90 -1.65 12.16
CA LYS A 205 -23.97 -0.20 12.39
C LYS A 205 -25.20 0.44 11.76
N ILE A 206 -25.61 0.02 10.58
CA ILE A 206 -26.86 0.47 9.95
C ILE A 206 -28.08 0.08 10.81
N LYS A 207 -28.07 -1.10 11.43
CA LYS A 207 -29.16 -1.55 12.32
C LYS A 207 -29.17 -0.80 13.65
N GLU A 208 -28.00 -0.51 14.23
CA GLU A 208 -27.86 0.20 15.50
C GLU A 208 -28.27 1.67 15.40
N ASP A 209 -27.91 2.36 14.32
CA ASP A 209 -28.16 3.79 14.11
C ASP A 209 -28.39 4.09 12.61
N PRO A 210 -29.62 3.85 12.12
CA PRO A 210 -29.94 4.05 10.69
C PRO A 210 -29.81 5.48 10.20
N GLU A 211 -29.99 6.47 11.08
CA GLU A 211 -29.87 7.90 10.72
C GLU A 211 -28.42 8.29 10.47
N LYS A 212 -27.53 7.96 11.40
CA LYS A 212 -26.09 8.22 11.30
C LYS A 212 -25.44 7.46 10.14
N TRP A 213 -25.90 6.25 9.87
CA TRP A 213 -25.35 5.35 8.82
C TRP A 213 -26.23 5.38 7.56
N SER A 214 -26.90 6.49 7.29
CA SER A 214 -27.67 6.72 6.08
C SER A 214 -26.77 7.06 4.89
N CYS A 215 -27.21 6.68 3.69
CA CYS A 215 -26.51 7.02 2.45
C CYS A 215 -26.85 8.46 2.04
N PRO A 216 -25.86 9.37 1.96
CA PRO A 216 -26.11 10.73 1.56
C PRO A 216 -26.48 10.82 0.07
N ASP A 217 -27.46 11.68 -0.25
CA ASP A 217 -27.79 12.04 -1.64
C ASP A 217 -26.69 12.94 -2.18
N ARG A 218 -25.79 12.36 -2.97
CA ARG A 218 -24.65 13.06 -3.57
C ARG A 218 -24.59 12.80 -5.08
N ASP A 219 -24.32 13.87 -5.80
CA ASP A 219 -24.01 13.79 -7.21
C ASP A 219 -22.56 13.36 -7.40
N THR A 220 -22.36 12.25 -8.13
CA THR A 220 -21.03 11.68 -8.36
C THR A 220 -20.19 12.59 -9.27
N PHE A 221 -20.81 13.24 -10.28
CA PHE A 221 -20.11 14.13 -11.18
C PHE A 221 -19.63 15.40 -10.48
N GLU A 222 -20.48 15.96 -9.61
CA GLU A 222 -20.09 17.11 -8.77
C GLU A 222 -18.90 16.78 -7.86
N VAL A 223 -18.99 15.69 -7.11
CA VAL A 223 -17.88 15.24 -6.23
C VAL A 223 -16.62 14.97 -7.01
N LEU A 224 -16.73 14.34 -8.17
CA LEU A 224 -15.58 14.02 -9.02
C LEU A 224 -14.95 15.31 -9.58
N ARG A 225 -15.75 16.26 -10.04
CA ARG A 225 -15.30 17.55 -10.58
C ARG A 225 -14.45 18.32 -9.57
N VAL A 226 -14.94 18.49 -8.33
CA VAL A 226 -14.22 19.19 -7.26
C VAL A 226 -12.87 18.50 -6.95
N ARG A 227 -12.83 17.17 -6.97
CA ARG A 227 -11.60 16.43 -6.71
C ARG A 227 -10.63 16.51 -7.89
N VAL A 228 -11.12 16.43 -9.11
CA VAL A 228 -10.33 16.58 -10.34
C VAL A 228 -9.68 17.95 -10.40
N GLU A 229 -10.45 19.04 -10.20
CA GLU A 229 -9.93 20.41 -10.18
C GLU A 229 -8.83 20.59 -9.14
N ARG A 230 -9.03 20.04 -7.94
CA ARG A 230 -8.00 20.07 -6.88
C ARG A 230 -6.71 19.35 -7.27
N GLN A 231 -6.80 18.23 -7.99
CA GLN A 231 -5.62 17.49 -8.44
C GLN A 231 -4.90 18.22 -9.58
N LEU A 232 -5.65 18.68 -10.58
CA LEU A 232 -5.10 19.38 -11.74
C LEU A 232 -4.51 20.77 -11.38
N GLY A 233 -5.07 21.44 -10.37
CA GLY A 233 -4.60 22.75 -9.92
C GLY A 233 -3.18 22.77 -9.34
N LYS A 234 -2.57 21.62 -9.13
CA LYS A 234 -1.18 21.46 -8.66
C LYS A 234 -0.17 21.27 -9.79
N GLY A 235 -0.65 21.10 -11.01
CA GLY A 235 0.16 20.90 -12.20
C GLY A 235 0.67 19.47 -12.42
N PRO A 236 1.28 19.22 -13.59
CA PRO A 236 1.77 17.92 -13.98
C PRO A 236 3.06 17.52 -13.23
N LEU A 237 3.32 16.22 -13.16
CA LEU A 237 4.62 15.68 -12.74
C LEU A 237 5.69 16.02 -13.80
N PRO A 238 6.91 16.41 -13.40
CA PRO A 238 8.00 16.72 -14.33
C PRO A 238 8.53 15.51 -15.08
N GLY A 239 8.49 14.34 -14.49
CA GLY A 239 8.83 13.06 -15.10
C GLY A 239 7.61 12.32 -15.61
N SER A 240 7.80 11.05 -15.94
CA SER A 240 6.75 10.17 -16.44
C SER A 240 6.85 8.77 -15.85
N GLY A 241 5.96 7.87 -16.25
CA GLY A 241 6.04 6.48 -15.77
C GLY A 241 4.91 5.62 -16.31
N THR A 242 4.93 4.36 -15.90
CA THR A 242 3.93 3.36 -16.29
C THR A 242 3.55 2.45 -15.15
N ALA A 243 2.42 1.75 -15.30
CA ALA A 243 1.97 0.73 -14.36
C ALA A 243 1.68 -0.58 -15.11
N ILE A 244 2.34 -1.65 -14.69
CA ILE A 244 2.20 -3.00 -15.22
C ILE A 244 1.21 -3.76 -14.33
N TYR A 245 0.26 -4.44 -14.95
CA TYR A 245 -0.63 -5.39 -14.27
C TYR A 245 -0.07 -6.79 -14.46
N GLY A 246 0.43 -7.40 -13.41
CA GLY A 246 0.98 -8.74 -13.51
C GLY A 246 1.77 -9.21 -12.32
N ASP A 247 2.17 -10.46 -12.40
CA ASP A 247 3.02 -11.10 -11.42
C ASP A 247 4.44 -10.56 -11.54
N VAL A 248 5.09 -10.34 -10.39
CA VAL A 248 6.50 -9.92 -10.31
C VAL A 248 7.44 -10.92 -10.99
N ARG A 249 7.09 -12.19 -10.98
CA ARG A 249 7.88 -13.28 -11.58
C ARG A 249 8.02 -13.20 -13.09
N ASP A 250 7.14 -12.41 -13.74
CA ASP A 250 7.16 -12.22 -15.20
C ASP A 250 7.78 -10.86 -15.62
N LEU A 251 8.36 -10.10 -14.67
CA LEU A 251 8.86 -8.75 -14.97
C LEU A 251 10.08 -8.74 -15.89
N ASP A 252 10.91 -9.74 -15.83
CA ASP A 252 12.06 -9.93 -16.74
C ASP A 252 11.67 -10.02 -18.22
N GLN A 253 10.41 -10.37 -18.50
CA GLN A 253 9.86 -10.44 -19.87
C GLN A 253 9.17 -9.14 -20.30
N LYS A 254 8.96 -8.18 -19.38
CA LYS A 254 8.16 -6.96 -19.59
C LYS A 254 8.97 -5.68 -19.50
N ILE A 255 10.13 -5.74 -18.88
CA ILE A 255 11.03 -4.60 -18.69
C ILE A 255 12.37 -4.95 -19.32
N GLU A 256 12.97 -4.02 -20.01
CA GLU A 256 14.29 -4.18 -20.63
C GLU A 256 15.36 -4.40 -19.55
N HIS A 257 16.23 -5.38 -19.78
CA HIS A 257 17.33 -5.68 -18.87
C HIS A 257 18.34 -4.52 -18.79
N ASP A 258 19.03 -4.42 -17.68
CA ASP A 258 20.13 -3.45 -17.46
C ASP A 258 19.70 -1.97 -17.61
N THR A 259 18.45 -1.67 -17.24
CA THR A 259 17.86 -0.32 -17.40
C THR A 259 17.40 0.33 -16.10
N VAL A 260 17.29 -0.42 -15.00
CA VAL A 260 16.76 0.07 -13.72
C VAL A 260 17.89 0.52 -12.81
N GLN A 261 17.97 1.81 -12.53
CA GLN A 261 19.00 2.36 -11.62
C GLN A 261 18.63 2.20 -10.16
N LEU A 262 17.34 2.29 -9.82
CA LEU A 262 16.86 2.05 -8.46
C LEU A 262 15.62 1.16 -8.48
N LEU A 263 15.68 0.04 -7.79
CA LEU A 263 14.49 -0.68 -7.35
C LEU A 263 14.21 -0.28 -5.90
N PHE A 264 13.04 0.31 -5.64
CA PHE A 264 12.60 0.64 -4.28
C PHE A 264 11.22 0.09 -4.03
N THR A 265 11.09 -0.83 -3.06
CA THR A 265 9.83 -1.55 -2.83
C THR A 265 9.62 -1.96 -1.39
N SER A 266 8.35 -2.22 -1.04
CA SER A 266 7.96 -2.96 0.16
C SER A 266 7.18 -4.20 -0.29
N PRO A 267 7.78 -5.40 -0.23
CA PRO A 267 7.10 -6.63 -0.61
C PRO A 267 5.90 -6.92 0.32
N PRO A 268 4.99 -7.83 -0.06
CA PRO A 268 3.86 -8.20 0.78
C PRO A 268 4.28 -8.59 2.20
N TYR A 269 3.57 -8.09 3.21
CA TYR A 269 3.84 -8.40 4.61
C TYR A 269 3.40 -9.82 4.95
N LEU A 270 4.28 -10.59 5.58
CA LEU A 270 4.00 -11.97 6.01
C LEU A 270 2.79 -12.02 6.99
N LYS A 271 1.65 -12.56 6.53
CA LYS A 271 0.42 -12.83 7.33
C LYS A 271 -0.28 -11.62 7.97
N VAL A 272 -0.13 -10.42 7.45
CA VAL A 272 -0.62 -9.20 8.15
C VAL A 272 -1.87 -8.59 7.53
N ILE A 273 -2.03 -8.58 6.20
CA ILE A 273 -3.04 -7.75 5.53
C ILE A 273 -3.89 -8.54 4.53
N LYS A 274 -5.22 -8.37 4.62
CA LYS A 274 -6.18 -8.87 3.63
C LYS A 274 -6.53 -7.78 2.64
N TYR A 275 -5.70 -7.59 1.63
CA TYR A 275 -5.79 -6.47 0.68
C TYR A 275 -7.13 -6.42 -0.07
N GLY A 276 -7.66 -7.54 -0.53
CA GLY A 276 -8.94 -7.57 -1.21
C GLY A 276 -10.11 -7.21 -0.30
N LEU A 277 -10.15 -7.77 0.91
CA LEU A 277 -11.22 -7.48 1.88
C LEU A 277 -11.26 -6.00 2.26
N TYR A 278 -10.11 -5.37 2.51
CA TYR A 278 -10.05 -3.95 2.90
C TYR A 278 -10.29 -2.97 1.75
N ASN A 279 -10.37 -3.47 0.51
CA ASN A 279 -10.65 -2.67 -0.68
C ASN A 279 -11.88 -3.15 -1.47
N TRP A 280 -12.76 -3.96 -0.87
CA TRP A 280 -13.86 -4.60 -1.57
C TRP A 280 -14.81 -3.63 -2.32
N ILE A 281 -14.98 -2.39 -1.83
CA ILE A 281 -15.80 -1.37 -2.49
C ILE A 281 -15.14 -0.88 -3.78
N ARG A 282 -13.83 -0.62 -3.74
CA ARG A 282 -13.05 -0.17 -4.90
C ARG A 282 -12.90 -1.28 -5.93
N LEU A 283 -12.65 -2.51 -5.48
CA LEU A 283 -12.55 -3.69 -6.33
C LEU A 283 -13.87 -4.02 -7.02
N TRP A 284 -15.02 -3.76 -6.37
CA TRP A 284 -16.30 -3.85 -7.05
C TRP A 284 -16.36 -2.94 -8.28
N PHE A 285 -15.81 -1.74 -8.20
CA PHE A 285 -15.84 -0.82 -9.33
C PHE A 285 -14.89 -1.27 -10.48
N LEU A 286 -13.75 -1.83 -10.14
CA LEU A 286 -12.66 -2.11 -11.09
C LEU A 286 -12.74 -3.49 -11.74
N THR A 287 -13.25 -4.52 -11.06
CA THR A 287 -13.23 -5.90 -11.56
C THR A 287 -14.56 -6.26 -12.23
N GLU A 288 -14.50 -7.08 -13.29
CA GLU A 288 -15.71 -7.51 -14.01
C GLU A 288 -16.70 -8.23 -13.11
N SER A 289 -16.22 -9.17 -12.29
CA SER A 289 -17.04 -9.90 -11.32
C SER A 289 -17.58 -9.02 -10.19
N GLY A 290 -16.96 -7.85 -9.95
CA GLY A 290 -17.28 -6.99 -8.81
C GLY A 290 -16.99 -7.66 -7.46
N SER A 291 -16.10 -8.65 -7.41
CA SER A 291 -15.82 -9.45 -6.23
C SER A 291 -14.35 -9.38 -5.81
N HIS A 292 -14.10 -8.94 -4.57
CA HIS A 292 -12.77 -8.98 -3.94
C HIS A 292 -12.23 -10.41 -3.73
N LYS A 293 -13.11 -11.41 -3.71
CA LYS A 293 -12.70 -12.80 -3.43
C LYS A 293 -11.81 -13.39 -4.52
N GLU A 294 -11.92 -12.91 -5.75
CA GLU A 294 -11.02 -13.32 -6.84
C GLU A 294 -9.63 -12.74 -6.63
N VAL A 295 -9.58 -11.48 -6.19
CA VAL A 295 -8.34 -10.81 -5.86
C VAL A 295 -7.68 -11.44 -4.62
N ASP A 296 -8.48 -11.77 -3.58
CA ASP A 296 -7.97 -12.45 -2.36
C ASP A 296 -7.34 -13.82 -2.67
N LYS A 297 -7.81 -14.53 -3.71
CA LYS A 297 -7.23 -15.84 -4.11
C LYS A 297 -5.86 -15.69 -4.76
N VAL A 298 -5.61 -14.58 -5.42
CA VAL A 298 -4.37 -14.31 -6.16
C VAL A 298 -3.34 -13.64 -5.24
N LEU A 299 -3.81 -12.80 -4.31
CA LEU A 299 -3.00 -12.10 -3.32
C LEU A 299 -2.86 -12.92 -2.03
N ASP A 300 -2.50 -14.19 -2.11
CA ASP A 300 -2.43 -15.08 -0.93
C ASP A 300 -1.45 -14.56 0.14
N ASP A 301 -2.00 -13.99 1.22
CA ASP A 301 -1.25 -13.37 2.34
C ASP A 301 -0.96 -14.39 3.46
N THR A 302 -1.24 -15.69 3.27
CA THR A 302 -1.22 -16.69 4.35
C THR A 302 0.04 -17.54 4.41
N HIS A 303 1.10 -17.18 3.72
CA HIS A 303 2.33 -17.96 3.60
C HIS A 303 2.99 -18.32 4.95
N ALA A 304 3.52 -19.53 5.03
CA ALA A 304 4.52 -19.88 6.04
C ALA A 304 5.85 -19.14 5.70
N LEU A 305 6.75 -19.04 6.67
CA LEU A 305 8.05 -18.36 6.43
C LEU A 305 8.81 -18.96 5.25
N SER A 306 8.82 -20.30 5.09
CA SER A 306 9.49 -20.96 3.96
C SER A 306 8.89 -20.56 2.62
N GLU A 307 7.56 -20.55 2.50
CA GLU A 307 6.85 -20.14 1.29
C GLU A 307 7.11 -18.67 0.94
N TYR A 308 7.17 -17.82 1.97
CA TYR A 308 7.53 -16.41 1.80
C TYR A 308 8.97 -16.24 1.28
N LEU A 309 9.92 -17.01 1.81
CA LEU A 309 11.32 -16.96 1.35
C LEU A 309 11.47 -17.49 -0.07
N ASP A 310 10.71 -18.53 -0.44
CA ASP A 310 10.67 -19.03 -1.82
C ASP A 310 10.08 -17.98 -2.78
N PHE A 311 8.98 -17.33 -2.39
CA PHE A 311 8.39 -16.21 -3.14
C PHE A 311 9.39 -15.04 -3.29
N MET A 312 10.07 -14.64 -2.22
CA MET A 312 11.09 -13.58 -2.28
C MET A 312 12.25 -13.96 -3.20
N ARG A 313 12.66 -15.24 -3.20
CA ARG A 313 13.69 -15.74 -4.14
C ARG A 313 13.22 -15.60 -5.59
N GLU A 314 12.00 -16.00 -5.92
CA GLU A 314 11.43 -15.86 -7.26
C GLU A 314 11.35 -14.38 -7.68
N ALA A 315 10.84 -13.51 -6.81
CA ALA A 315 10.74 -12.08 -7.08
C ALA A 315 12.11 -11.42 -7.31
N MET A 316 13.09 -11.73 -6.46
CA MET A 316 14.45 -11.20 -6.60
C MET A 316 15.17 -11.79 -7.82
N THR A 317 14.88 -13.05 -8.19
CA THR A 317 15.39 -13.66 -9.42
C THR A 317 14.88 -12.91 -10.66
N ALA A 318 13.59 -12.61 -10.72
CA ALA A 318 12.99 -11.90 -11.86
C ALA A 318 13.41 -10.42 -11.96
N THR A 319 13.82 -9.81 -10.85
CA THR A 319 14.20 -8.39 -10.84
C THR A 319 15.70 -8.14 -11.00
N LEU A 320 16.56 -9.12 -10.70
CA LEU A 320 18.02 -8.96 -10.81
C LEU A 320 18.50 -8.56 -12.22
N PRO A 321 18.03 -9.20 -13.32
CA PRO A 321 18.51 -8.84 -14.65
C PRO A 321 18.07 -7.44 -15.12
N LEU A 322 17.06 -6.84 -14.46
CA LEU A 322 16.56 -5.50 -14.80
C LEU A 322 17.46 -4.39 -14.27
N LEU A 323 18.22 -4.67 -13.20
CA LEU A 323 19.11 -3.68 -12.57
C LEU A 323 20.29 -3.33 -13.46
N ASP A 324 20.58 -2.03 -13.56
CA ASP A 324 21.77 -1.50 -14.20
C ASP A 324 23.03 -2.15 -13.58
N ARG A 325 23.90 -2.73 -14.42
CA ARG A 325 25.04 -3.53 -13.97
C ARG A 325 26.18 -2.70 -13.39
N GLU A 326 26.18 -1.40 -13.63
CA GLU A 326 27.23 -0.50 -13.16
C GLU A 326 26.79 0.27 -11.90
N ARG A 327 25.54 0.76 -11.86
CA ARG A 327 25.02 1.66 -10.82
C ARG A 327 23.77 1.12 -10.12
N GLY A 328 23.21 0.02 -10.60
CA GLY A 328 21.93 -0.48 -10.10
C GLY A 328 21.95 -0.80 -8.61
N ILE A 329 20.94 -0.34 -7.91
CA ILE A 329 20.72 -0.58 -6.49
C ILE A 329 19.28 -1.05 -6.25
N SER A 330 19.09 -1.96 -5.29
CA SER A 330 17.79 -2.50 -4.96
C SER A 330 17.55 -2.43 -3.45
N CYS A 331 16.52 -1.69 -3.05
CA CYS A 331 16.13 -1.40 -1.68
C CYS A 331 14.77 -2.06 -1.36
N TRP A 332 14.78 -3.01 -0.43
CA TRP A 332 13.60 -3.78 -0.04
C TRP A 332 13.22 -3.45 1.40
N ALA A 333 12.16 -2.65 1.58
CA ALA A 333 11.63 -2.31 2.89
C ALA A 333 10.75 -3.46 3.42
N ILE A 334 11.31 -4.24 4.34
CA ILE A 334 10.73 -5.49 4.85
C ILE A 334 10.34 -5.28 6.30
N GLY A 335 9.06 -5.46 6.61
CA GLY A 335 8.55 -5.38 7.97
C GLY A 335 8.96 -6.59 8.80
N ASP A 336 9.57 -6.35 9.97
CA ASP A 336 9.99 -7.40 10.87
C ASP A 336 8.81 -8.17 11.47
N VAL A 337 9.04 -9.43 11.73
CA VAL A 337 8.13 -10.29 12.51
C VAL A 337 8.76 -10.53 13.88
N LYS A 338 7.94 -10.60 14.94
CA LYS A 338 8.41 -10.74 16.33
C LYS A 338 9.51 -11.81 16.46
N GLY A 339 10.68 -11.39 16.90
CA GLY A 339 11.83 -12.27 17.15
C GLY A 339 12.60 -12.74 15.90
N LEU A 340 12.31 -12.16 14.73
CA LEU A 340 12.94 -12.53 13.49
C LEU A 340 13.35 -11.30 12.69
N ASN A 341 14.62 -11.17 12.36
CA ASN A 341 15.11 -10.21 11.37
C ASN A 341 14.79 -10.74 9.96
N LEU A 342 13.62 -10.39 9.45
CA LEU A 342 13.12 -10.93 8.19
C LEU A 342 13.97 -10.47 6.98
N ALA A 343 14.54 -9.27 7.03
CA ALA A 343 15.44 -8.78 5.99
C ALA A 343 16.71 -9.65 5.88
N TRP A 344 17.27 -10.08 7.02
CA TRP A 344 18.40 -11.01 7.05
C TRP A 344 18.02 -12.40 6.53
N GLU A 345 16.85 -12.92 6.90
CA GLU A 345 16.37 -14.22 6.39
C GLU A 345 16.20 -14.18 4.86
N VAL A 346 15.65 -13.08 4.32
CA VAL A 346 15.52 -12.89 2.87
C VAL A 346 16.87 -12.83 2.19
N TRP A 347 17.84 -12.09 2.75
CA TRP A 347 19.20 -12.12 2.20
C TRP A 347 19.79 -13.52 2.21
N TYR A 348 19.81 -14.15 3.37
CA TYR A 348 20.52 -15.40 3.59
C TYR A 348 19.89 -16.59 2.85
N HIS A 349 18.56 -16.69 2.85
CA HIS A 349 17.85 -17.85 2.31
C HIS A 349 17.27 -17.63 0.90
N ALA A 350 17.03 -16.39 0.50
CA ALA A 350 16.46 -16.09 -0.81
C ALA A 350 17.48 -15.48 -1.77
N ALA A 351 18.11 -14.37 -1.45
CA ALA A 351 18.84 -13.55 -2.43
C ALA A 351 20.27 -14.04 -2.73
N ARG A 352 21.07 -14.34 -1.70
CA ARG A 352 22.52 -14.60 -1.85
C ARG A 352 22.86 -15.79 -2.76
N GLY A 353 21.96 -16.72 -2.95
CA GLY A 353 22.15 -17.91 -3.77
C GLY A 353 21.66 -17.77 -5.21
N ILE A 354 21.18 -16.58 -5.61
CA ILE A 354 20.71 -16.34 -6.97
C ILE A 354 21.91 -16.18 -7.90
N GLU A 355 21.97 -17.01 -8.93
CA GLU A 355 22.94 -16.96 -10.03
C GLU A 355 22.19 -17.01 -11.35
N LEU A 356 22.31 -15.98 -12.17
CA LEU A 356 21.69 -15.92 -13.49
C LEU A 356 22.75 -15.79 -14.56
N LYS A 357 22.52 -16.43 -15.68
CA LYS A 357 23.37 -16.26 -16.87
C LYS A 357 22.76 -15.19 -17.76
N ALA A 358 23.51 -14.11 -17.95
CA ALA A 358 23.12 -13.04 -18.88
C ALA A 358 23.29 -13.44 -20.34
N GLU A 359 22.75 -12.64 -21.25
CA GLU A 359 22.82 -12.88 -22.70
C GLU A 359 24.27 -12.90 -23.22
N ASP A 360 25.14 -12.09 -22.63
CA ASP A 360 26.58 -12.03 -22.94
C ASP A 360 27.39 -13.21 -22.36
N GLY A 361 26.72 -14.14 -21.65
CA GLY A 361 27.30 -15.30 -21.01
C GLY A 361 27.90 -15.04 -19.63
N SER A 362 27.92 -13.82 -19.14
CA SER A 362 28.35 -13.47 -17.78
C SER A 362 27.38 -14.02 -16.74
N ILE A 363 27.85 -14.22 -15.52
CA ILE A 363 27.02 -14.59 -14.39
C ILE A 363 26.69 -13.33 -13.60
N ILE A 364 25.40 -13.14 -13.32
CA ILE A 364 24.89 -12.05 -12.49
C ILE A 364 24.47 -12.64 -11.15
N ARG A 365 24.87 -11.96 -10.05
CA ARG A 365 24.52 -12.30 -8.67
C ARG A 365 24.19 -11.03 -7.91
N TYR A 366 23.51 -11.19 -6.77
CA TYR A 366 23.42 -10.10 -5.79
C TYR A 366 24.65 -10.09 -4.87
N LYS A 367 25.10 -8.90 -4.52
CA LYS A 367 25.88 -8.65 -3.30
C LYS A 367 25.04 -7.86 -2.31
N ILE A 368 25.21 -8.14 -1.01
CA ILE A 368 24.63 -7.30 0.03
C ILE A 368 25.46 -6.03 0.19
N ILE A 369 24.75 -4.92 0.34
CA ILE A 369 25.36 -3.62 0.62
C ILE A 369 25.14 -3.28 2.09
N ALA A 370 23.85 -3.26 2.55
CA ALA A 370 23.51 -2.92 3.92
C ALA A 370 22.15 -3.51 4.32
N ILE A 371 21.89 -3.57 5.62
CA ILE A 371 20.55 -3.70 6.19
C ILE A 371 20.37 -2.54 7.16
N LEU A 372 19.48 -1.63 6.85
CA LEU A 372 19.20 -0.45 7.66
C LEU A 372 17.97 -0.69 8.53
N GLU A 373 17.96 -0.12 9.74
CA GLU A 373 16.78 -0.13 10.60
C GLU A 373 15.99 1.17 10.41
N ASP A 374 14.70 1.02 10.07
CA ASP A 374 13.74 2.12 9.97
C ASP A 374 12.68 1.99 11.07
N SER A 375 12.95 2.61 12.21
CA SER A 375 12.06 2.64 13.37
C SER A 375 11.05 3.75 13.21
N ILE A 376 9.83 3.41 12.75
CA ILE A 376 8.76 4.40 12.62
C ILE A 376 8.18 4.71 14.01
N PRO A 377 8.21 5.97 14.50
CA PRO A 377 7.61 6.35 15.75
C PRO A 377 6.13 5.95 15.83
N GLU A 378 5.69 5.43 16.98
CA GLU A 378 4.34 4.89 17.17
C GLU A 378 3.23 5.91 16.86
N GLU A 379 3.53 7.21 17.03
CA GLU A 379 2.65 8.34 16.79
C GLU A 379 2.40 8.60 15.29
N GLN A 380 3.35 8.25 14.43
CA GLN A 380 3.27 8.45 12.96
C GLN A 380 2.60 7.27 12.23
N LYS A 381 2.34 6.17 12.92
CA LYS A 381 1.72 5.00 12.30
C LYS A 381 0.24 5.21 12.07
N VAL A 382 -0.14 5.31 10.81
CA VAL A 382 -1.52 5.56 10.38
C VAL A 382 -2.46 4.36 10.66
N THR A 383 -1.91 3.17 10.80
CA THR A 383 -2.70 1.94 11.03
C THR A 383 -2.26 1.25 12.31
N LYS A 384 -3.17 1.17 13.29
CA LYS A 384 -2.97 0.39 14.53
C LYS A 384 -3.35 -1.09 14.30
N ILE A 385 -2.83 -1.72 13.23
CA ILE A 385 -3.14 -3.10 12.83
C ILE A 385 -2.63 -4.13 13.87
N TRP A 386 -1.66 -3.73 14.70
CA TRP A 386 -1.05 -4.55 15.74
C TRP A 386 -1.71 -4.43 17.11
N LYS A 387 -2.76 -3.67 17.28
CA LYS A 387 -3.55 -3.75 18.50
C LYS A 387 -4.28 -5.08 18.48
N THR A 388 -3.70 -6.07 19.17
CA THR A 388 -4.39 -7.33 19.43
C THR A 388 -5.62 -6.99 20.26
N MET A 389 -6.80 -7.35 19.75
CA MET A 389 -7.99 -7.33 20.58
C MET A 389 -7.87 -8.50 21.55
N VAL A 390 -7.83 -8.22 22.85
CA VAL A 390 -7.98 -9.23 23.87
C VAL A 390 -9.42 -9.21 24.33
N HIS A 391 -10.02 -10.38 24.30
CA HIS A 391 -11.39 -10.60 24.73
C HIS A 391 -11.34 -11.23 26.11
N ARG A 392 -11.70 -10.46 27.15
CA ARG A 392 -11.73 -10.94 28.53
C ARG A 392 -13.12 -11.42 28.88
N VAL A 393 -13.20 -12.61 29.41
CA VAL A 393 -14.41 -13.09 30.09
C VAL A 393 -14.32 -12.65 31.54
N VAL A 394 -15.27 -11.84 31.98
CA VAL A 394 -15.25 -11.24 33.32
C VAL A 394 -16.55 -11.57 34.06
N LEU A 395 -16.43 -11.70 35.40
CA LEU A 395 -17.57 -11.62 36.27
C LEU A 395 -17.83 -10.16 36.63
N VAL A 396 -19.08 -9.74 36.58
CA VAL A 396 -19.49 -8.40 36.99
C VAL A 396 -20.32 -8.48 38.26
N ASP A 397 -20.11 -7.51 39.13
CA ASP A 397 -20.88 -7.38 40.37
C ASP A 397 -22.28 -6.78 40.18
N GLU A 398 -23.01 -6.59 41.26
CA GLU A 398 -24.37 -5.99 41.22
C GLU A 398 -24.40 -4.57 40.73
N ASN A 399 -23.27 -3.86 40.69
CA ASN A 399 -23.14 -2.49 40.18
C ASN A 399 -22.69 -2.45 38.71
N GLY A 400 -22.38 -3.63 38.09
CA GLY A 400 -21.86 -3.74 36.74
C GLY A 400 -20.35 -3.48 36.62
N GLU A 401 -19.61 -3.49 37.76
CA GLU A 401 -18.15 -3.38 37.76
C GLU A 401 -17.48 -4.76 37.68
N VAL A 402 -16.29 -4.79 37.03
CA VAL A 402 -15.54 -6.05 36.87
C VAL A 402 -15.05 -6.51 38.23
N ALA A 403 -15.60 -7.62 38.75
CA ALA A 403 -15.22 -8.26 39.99
C ALA A 403 -14.03 -9.22 39.80
N GLU A 404 -14.00 -9.98 38.69
CA GLU A 404 -12.94 -10.96 38.41
C GLU A 404 -12.79 -11.18 36.91
N VAL A 405 -11.54 -11.37 36.43
CA VAL A 405 -11.22 -11.80 35.06
C VAL A 405 -11.04 -13.33 35.06
N ILE A 406 -11.96 -14.04 34.42
CA ILE A 406 -11.94 -15.51 34.35
C ILE A 406 -10.95 -16.02 33.33
N GLY A 407 -10.80 -15.30 32.19
CA GLY A 407 -9.89 -15.68 31.10
C GLY A 407 -9.69 -14.60 30.08
N GLU A 408 -8.57 -14.71 29.36
CA GLU A 408 -8.23 -13.85 28.23
C GLU A 408 -8.10 -14.69 26.96
N TYR A 409 -8.71 -14.22 25.86
CA TYR A 409 -8.79 -14.92 24.58
C TYR A 409 -8.37 -13.99 23.45
N SER A 410 -7.69 -14.54 22.44
CA SER A 410 -7.31 -13.81 21.23
C SER A 410 -8.44 -13.71 20.21
N GLU A 411 -9.44 -14.60 20.30
CA GLU A 411 -10.59 -14.65 19.40
C GLU A 411 -11.90 -14.42 20.14
N GLU A 412 -12.75 -13.52 19.63
CA GLU A 412 -14.04 -13.19 20.23
C GLU A 412 -15.00 -14.40 20.33
N SER A 413 -14.87 -15.32 19.38
CA SER A 413 -15.67 -16.56 19.33
C SER A 413 -15.33 -17.50 20.50
N GLU A 414 -14.04 -17.61 20.84
CA GLU A 414 -13.57 -18.42 21.97
C GLU A 414 -14.00 -17.81 23.30
N ALA A 415 -13.86 -16.48 23.45
CA ALA A 415 -14.33 -15.77 24.63
C ALA A 415 -15.85 -15.93 24.83
N LYS A 416 -16.64 -15.82 23.76
CA LYS A 416 -18.09 -16.03 23.84
C LYS A 416 -18.48 -17.46 24.21
N ALA A 417 -17.73 -18.44 23.70
CA ALA A 417 -17.94 -19.86 24.07
C ALA A 417 -17.64 -20.09 25.55
N ALA A 418 -16.52 -19.58 26.05
CA ALA A 418 -16.12 -19.66 27.46
C ALA A 418 -17.09 -18.91 28.38
N ALA A 419 -17.57 -17.73 27.98
CA ALA A 419 -18.58 -16.99 28.73
C ALA A 419 -19.92 -17.77 28.85
N LYS A 420 -20.30 -18.48 27.79
CA LYS A 420 -21.49 -19.33 27.79
C LYS A 420 -21.35 -20.53 28.71
N GLU A 421 -20.17 -21.14 28.72
CA GLU A 421 -19.85 -22.27 29.63
C GLU A 421 -19.84 -21.82 31.07
N THR A 422 -19.23 -20.68 31.38
CA THR A 422 -19.21 -20.09 32.72
C THR A 422 -20.61 -19.70 33.22
N LYS A 423 -21.47 -19.12 32.35
CA LYS A 423 -22.88 -18.83 32.71
C LYS A 423 -23.70 -20.06 33.09
N SER A 424 -23.38 -21.20 32.49
CA SER A 424 -24.08 -22.46 32.81
C SER A 424 -23.68 -23.09 34.16
N SER A 425 -22.61 -22.63 34.78
CA SER A 425 -22.03 -23.20 36.00
C SER A 425 -22.18 -22.33 37.26
N GLY A 426 -22.72 -21.11 37.18
CA GLY A 426 -22.87 -20.26 38.37
C GLY A 426 -23.75 -19.01 38.15
N GLY A 427 -24.37 -18.52 39.22
CA GLY A 427 -25.42 -17.48 39.19
C GLY A 427 -24.94 -16.02 39.09
N GLN A 428 -23.65 -15.74 38.75
CA GLN A 428 -23.14 -14.38 38.57
C GLN A 428 -23.24 -13.94 37.10
N ALA A 429 -23.34 -12.63 36.88
CA ALA A 429 -23.35 -12.07 35.54
C ALA A 429 -21.96 -12.20 34.90
N VAL A 430 -21.88 -12.78 33.69
CA VAL A 430 -20.66 -12.98 32.92
C VAL A 430 -20.73 -12.13 31.68
N GLU A 431 -19.72 -11.29 31.45
CA GLU A 431 -19.62 -10.45 30.27
C GLU A 431 -18.32 -10.73 29.49
N VAL A 432 -18.32 -10.41 28.20
CA VAL A 432 -17.14 -10.41 27.36
C VAL A 432 -16.76 -8.96 27.06
N ILE A 433 -15.67 -8.52 27.67
CA ILE A 433 -15.10 -7.18 27.41
C ILE A 433 -14.00 -7.32 26.36
N SER A 434 -14.14 -6.59 25.25
CA SER A 434 -13.17 -6.57 24.17
C SER A 434 -12.39 -5.27 24.21
N GLU A 435 -11.14 -5.36 24.61
CA GLU A 435 -10.24 -4.21 24.69
C GLU A 435 -9.07 -4.36 23.72
N ALA A 436 -8.69 -3.23 23.10
CA ALA A 436 -7.45 -3.17 22.35
C ALA A 436 -6.28 -3.06 23.34
N THR A 437 -5.51 -4.12 23.48
CA THR A 437 -4.33 -4.08 24.35
C THR A 437 -3.17 -3.36 23.66
N ASN A 438 -2.38 -2.64 24.45
CA ASN A 438 -1.06 -2.16 24.03
C ASN A 438 -0.01 -3.29 24.08
N ASP A 439 -0.45 -4.52 24.32
CA ASP A 439 0.46 -5.64 24.37
C ASP A 439 1.00 -5.92 22.96
N LYS A 440 2.32 -5.81 22.82
CA LYS A 440 3.08 -5.99 21.57
C LYS A 440 3.12 -7.45 21.11
N SER A 441 2.13 -8.26 21.45
CA SER A 441 2.02 -9.68 21.07
C SER A 441 1.55 -9.89 19.61
N GLY A 442 1.26 -8.82 18.86
CA GLY A 442 1.02 -8.88 17.42
C GLY A 442 2.24 -9.41 16.66
N LYS A 443 2.00 -10.04 15.50
CA LYS A 443 3.07 -10.62 14.66
C LYS A 443 3.98 -9.57 14.03
N ALA A 444 3.48 -8.35 13.76
CA ALA A 444 4.26 -7.25 13.21
C ALA A 444 4.93 -6.43 14.32
N THR A 445 6.16 -6.01 14.10
CA THR A 445 6.89 -5.09 14.99
C THR A 445 6.79 -3.65 14.46
N PRO A 446 7.11 -2.62 15.26
CA PRO A 446 7.22 -1.25 14.77
C PRO A 446 8.50 -1.01 13.95
N LEU A 447 9.30 -2.01 13.71
CA LEU A 447 10.56 -1.93 13.00
C LEU A 447 10.42 -2.50 11.60
N ASP A 448 10.69 -1.67 10.62
CA ASP A 448 10.93 -2.09 9.25
C ASP A 448 12.45 -2.10 9.01
N ARG A 449 12.94 -3.01 8.20
CA ARG A 449 14.34 -3.04 7.76
C ARG A 449 14.43 -2.90 6.26
N ILE A 450 15.38 -2.10 5.82
CA ILE A 450 15.65 -1.92 4.40
C ILE A 450 16.86 -2.78 4.04
N LEU A 451 16.60 -3.89 3.35
CA LEU A 451 17.64 -4.71 2.74
C LEU A 451 18.12 -4.01 1.46
N ILE A 452 19.39 -3.62 1.43
CA ILE A 452 20.02 -2.99 0.27
C ILE A 452 20.96 -4.00 -0.37
N VAL A 453 20.71 -4.29 -1.64
CA VAL A 453 21.50 -5.20 -2.46
C VAL A 453 21.77 -4.56 -3.83
N ALA A 454 22.81 -5.04 -4.51
CA ALA A 454 23.16 -4.60 -5.86
C ALA A 454 23.65 -5.78 -6.70
N PRO A 455 23.68 -5.68 -8.05
CA PRO A 455 24.47 -6.60 -8.86
C PRO A 455 25.91 -6.66 -8.39
N GLU A 456 26.53 -7.85 -8.39
CA GLU A 456 27.87 -8.09 -7.79
C GLU A 456 28.93 -7.11 -8.27
N ASN A 457 28.90 -6.74 -9.55
CA ASN A 457 29.86 -5.84 -10.17
C ASN A 457 29.45 -4.36 -10.13
N ALA A 458 28.21 -4.05 -9.71
CA ALA A 458 27.74 -2.67 -9.60
C ALA A 458 28.46 -1.95 -8.44
N SER A 459 28.70 -0.64 -8.61
CA SER A 459 29.24 0.23 -7.58
C SER A 459 28.28 1.43 -7.39
N PRO A 460 27.11 1.20 -6.77
CA PRO A 460 26.18 2.28 -6.52
C PRO A 460 26.76 3.23 -5.46
N GLU A 461 26.88 4.48 -5.82
CA GLU A 461 27.36 5.54 -4.94
C GLU A 461 26.32 6.65 -4.84
N PRO A 462 26.20 7.34 -3.69
CA PRO A 462 25.31 8.48 -3.58
C PRO A 462 25.80 9.61 -4.51
N LEU A 463 24.85 10.26 -5.16
CA LEU A 463 25.09 11.39 -6.06
C LEU A 463 25.08 12.73 -5.33
N CYS A 464 24.61 12.76 -4.08
CA CYS A 464 24.58 13.93 -3.20
C CYS A 464 24.67 13.50 -1.73
N ASP A 465 25.04 14.43 -0.86
CA ASP A 465 25.05 14.23 0.59
C ASP A 465 23.65 14.34 1.21
N ASN A 466 23.49 13.94 2.48
CA ASN A 466 22.19 13.92 3.18
C ASN A 466 21.56 15.32 3.27
N ASP A 467 22.35 16.35 3.51
CA ASP A 467 21.94 17.74 3.64
C ASP A 467 21.60 18.41 2.30
N GLU A 468 21.96 17.79 1.18
CA GLU A 468 21.61 18.22 -0.18
C GLU A 468 20.26 17.67 -0.64
N VAL A 469 19.68 16.66 0.07
CA VAL A 469 18.36 16.16 -0.24
C VAL A 469 17.30 17.24 -0.02
N SER A 470 16.60 17.62 -1.07
CA SER A 470 15.65 18.72 -1.05
C SER A 470 14.28 18.29 -0.54
N TRP A 471 13.80 18.90 0.54
CA TRP A 471 12.47 18.73 1.12
C TRP A 471 11.53 19.91 0.78
N GLU A 472 11.81 20.62 -0.29
CA GLU A 472 10.94 21.70 -0.72
C GLU A 472 9.56 21.19 -1.17
N PRO A 473 8.49 21.95 -0.90
CA PRO A 473 7.16 21.57 -1.36
C PRO A 473 7.12 21.41 -2.88
N PHE A 474 6.44 20.36 -3.34
CA PHE A 474 6.28 20.06 -4.76
C PHE A 474 5.78 21.28 -5.55
N ILE A 475 6.56 21.69 -6.52
CA ILE A 475 6.24 22.77 -7.46
C ILE A 475 6.16 22.17 -8.87
N SER A 476 5.04 22.36 -9.55
CA SER A 476 4.85 21.80 -10.91
C SER A 476 5.91 22.29 -11.89
N GLY A 477 6.27 21.44 -12.87
CA GLY A 477 7.38 21.63 -13.81
C GLY A 477 7.45 22.97 -14.54
N SER A 478 6.31 23.68 -14.72
CA SER A 478 6.30 25.02 -15.31
C SER A 478 6.92 26.12 -14.42
N LYS A 479 6.97 25.91 -13.10
CA LYS A 479 7.60 26.83 -12.14
C LYS A 479 9.06 26.45 -11.81
N GLN A 480 9.39 25.15 -11.83
CA GLN A 480 10.78 24.69 -11.61
C GLN A 480 11.73 25.19 -12.72
N GLN A 481 11.28 25.23 -13.98
CA GLN A 481 12.10 25.78 -15.08
C GLN A 481 12.37 27.27 -14.93
N SER A 482 11.47 28.05 -14.32
CA SER A 482 11.69 29.48 -14.07
C SER A 482 12.65 29.77 -12.92
N LEU A 483 12.73 28.89 -11.91
CA LEU A 483 13.66 29.04 -10.78
C LEU A 483 15.10 28.65 -11.12
N ARG A 484 15.29 27.61 -11.94
CA ARG A 484 16.63 27.19 -12.41
C ARG A 484 17.26 28.11 -13.45
N SER A 485 16.49 29.05 -14.03
CA SER A 485 17.01 30.07 -14.95
C SER A 485 17.51 31.34 -14.26
N PHE A 486 17.45 31.41 -12.91
CA PHE A 486 17.87 32.54 -12.11
C PHE A 486 19.01 32.21 -11.11
N THR A 487 19.51 30.98 -11.10
CA THR A 487 20.74 30.58 -10.42
C THR A 487 21.80 30.16 -11.43
#